data_f577aa48fa6d2e1165db2826d164037b
#
_entry.id   f577aa48fa6d2e1165db2826d164037b
#
_cell.length_a   1.000
_cell.length_b   1.000
_cell.length_c   1.000
_cell.angle_alpha   90.00
_cell.angle_beta   90.00
_cell.angle_gamma   90.00
#
_symmetry.space_group_name_H-M   'P 1'
#
loop_
_entity.id
_entity.type
_entity.pdbx_description
1 polymer ?
#
loop_
_entity_poly.entity_id
_entity_poly.type
_entity_poly.pdbx_seq_one_letter_code
_entity_poly.pdbx_strand_id
1 'polypeptide(L)'
;MTHEHAPHRTPETAADWDERYGATHIWSGEPNGALMALTSDLAPGTALDVGCGEGADAVWLARRGWTVTGLDVSRVAVDRARAAAAAAGVEITWLVEGFGERPLGPFDLVSAQYPAVPKRGDDAAVRAFADAVTPGGRLVFVHHELDETPHGFDPADYVMPEDVVTYLTGQGWQIETNEIRERHLERGAGSGHSRDRMVVARRGA
;
A
#
# COMPACT_ATOMS: atom_id res chain seq x y z
N MET A 1 7.32 -34.50 -16.81
CA MET A 1 6.71 -34.24 -15.49
C MET A 1 6.32 -32.77 -15.49
N THR A 2 5.06 -32.50 -15.77
CA THR A 2 4.48 -31.15 -15.73
C THR A 2 4.26 -30.79 -14.28
N HIS A 3 5.02 -29.85 -13.76
CA HIS A 3 4.73 -29.23 -12.46
C HIS A 3 3.44 -28.42 -12.62
N GLU A 4 2.34 -29.00 -12.19
CA GLU A 4 1.11 -28.27 -11.94
C GLU A 4 1.41 -27.26 -10.85
N HIS A 5 1.52 -25.98 -11.21
CA HIS A 5 1.51 -24.91 -10.24
C HIS A 5 0.10 -24.84 -9.69
N ALA A 6 -0.04 -25.21 -8.41
CA ALA A 6 -1.27 -24.95 -7.66
C ALA A 6 -1.58 -23.45 -7.77
N PRO A 7 -2.85 -23.03 -7.95
CA PRO A 7 -3.19 -21.63 -7.99
C PRO A 7 -2.72 -20.97 -6.68
N HIS A 8 -1.88 -19.95 -6.80
CA HIS A 8 -1.44 -19.15 -5.64
C HIS A 8 -2.69 -18.46 -5.06
N ARG A 9 -3.19 -19.01 -3.95
CA ARG A 9 -4.23 -18.37 -3.16
C ARG A 9 -3.67 -17.10 -2.53
N THR A 10 -4.41 -16.00 -2.60
CA THR A 10 -4.03 -14.77 -1.90
C THR A 10 -3.99 -15.04 -0.40
N PRO A 11 -2.91 -14.63 0.29
CA PRO A 11 -2.84 -14.76 1.73
C PRO A 11 -3.97 -13.99 2.41
N GLU A 12 -4.67 -14.61 3.35
CA GLU A 12 -5.80 -14.03 4.08
C GLU A 12 -5.44 -13.63 5.51
N THR A 13 -4.46 -14.31 6.09
CA THR A 13 -4.04 -14.11 7.48
C THR A 13 -2.60 -13.62 7.58
N ALA A 14 -2.22 -13.10 8.75
CA ALA A 14 -0.84 -12.74 9.04
C ALA A 14 0.12 -13.94 8.86
N ALA A 15 -0.32 -15.15 9.23
CA ALA A 15 0.48 -16.37 9.07
C ALA A 15 0.69 -16.74 7.60
N ASP A 16 -0.33 -16.59 6.77
CA ASP A 16 -0.21 -16.81 5.32
C ASP A 16 0.77 -15.82 4.68
N TRP A 17 0.75 -14.56 5.13
CA TRP A 17 1.70 -13.56 4.68
C TRP A 17 3.11 -13.85 5.18
N ASP A 18 3.30 -14.27 6.43
CA ASP A 18 4.59 -14.70 6.95
C ASP A 18 5.17 -15.88 6.15
N GLU A 19 4.33 -16.85 5.78
CA GLU A 19 4.72 -17.97 4.91
C GLU A 19 5.10 -17.48 3.51
N ARG A 20 4.31 -16.56 2.91
CA ARG A 20 4.59 -16.00 1.59
C ARG A 20 5.91 -15.23 1.56
N TYR A 21 6.19 -14.43 2.59
CA TYR A 21 7.49 -13.78 2.72
C TYR A 21 8.61 -14.80 2.95
N GLY A 22 8.36 -15.87 3.69
CA GLY A 22 9.23 -17.01 3.83
C GLY A 22 10.70 -16.67 4.10
N ALA A 23 11.63 -17.42 3.48
CA ALA A 23 13.07 -17.28 3.69
C ALA A 23 13.74 -16.24 2.77
N THR A 24 13.08 -15.78 1.70
CA THR A 24 13.66 -14.91 0.68
C THR A 24 12.87 -13.62 0.51
N HIS A 25 13.55 -12.55 0.06
CA HIS A 25 12.87 -11.32 -0.35
C HIS A 25 11.98 -11.59 -1.57
N ILE A 26 10.78 -11.04 -1.58
CA ILE A 26 9.84 -11.19 -2.69
C ILE A 26 9.69 -9.91 -3.53
N TRP A 27 10.04 -8.76 -2.97
CA TRP A 27 9.99 -7.48 -3.65
C TRP A 27 11.36 -7.07 -4.21
N SER A 28 11.38 -6.08 -5.09
CA SER A 28 12.60 -5.56 -5.70
C SER A 28 13.56 -4.89 -4.71
N GLY A 29 13.06 -4.43 -3.57
CA GLY A 29 13.78 -3.57 -2.63
C GLY A 29 13.84 -2.09 -3.05
N GLU A 30 13.31 -1.76 -4.23
CA GLU A 30 13.21 -0.39 -4.72
C GLU A 30 11.83 0.21 -4.38
N PRO A 31 11.75 1.53 -4.10
CA PRO A 31 10.48 2.19 -3.85
C PRO A 31 9.60 2.19 -5.11
N ASN A 32 8.29 2.22 -4.89
CA ASN A 32 7.33 2.24 -5.99
C ASN A 32 7.44 3.53 -6.81
N GLY A 33 7.60 3.39 -8.12
CA GLY A 33 7.71 4.52 -9.04
C GLY A 33 6.49 5.44 -9.00
N ALA A 34 5.29 4.87 -8.79
CA ALA A 34 4.06 5.62 -8.62
C ALA A 34 4.11 6.51 -7.37
N LEU A 35 4.51 5.96 -6.21
CA LEU A 35 4.67 6.75 -4.98
C LEU A 35 5.64 7.89 -5.20
N MET A 36 6.82 7.61 -5.77
CA MET A 36 7.84 8.63 -6.03
C MET A 36 7.28 9.76 -6.89
N ALA A 37 6.61 9.44 -8.00
CA ALA A 37 6.06 10.43 -8.93
C ALA A 37 4.94 11.27 -8.32
N LEU A 38 4.09 10.65 -7.48
CA LEU A 38 2.91 11.30 -6.90
C LEU A 38 3.22 12.13 -5.64
N THR A 39 4.38 11.93 -5.02
CA THR A 39 4.72 12.59 -3.75
C THR A 39 6.00 13.43 -3.81
N SER A 40 6.68 13.49 -4.97
CA SER A 40 7.95 14.21 -5.15
C SER A 40 7.88 15.69 -4.75
N ASP A 41 6.76 16.35 -5.03
CA ASP A 41 6.56 17.78 -4.81
C ASP A 41 5.87 18.09 -3.48
N LEU A 42 5.56 17.08 -2.68
CA LEU A 42 4.95 17.28 -1.37
C LEU A 42 5.99 17.68 -0.33
N ALA A 43 5.65 18.68 0.48
CA ALA A 43 6.45 19.01 1.66
C ALA A 43 6.36 17.85 2.67
N PRO A 44 7.50 17.43 3.27
CA PRO A 44 7.50 16.39 4.28
C PRO A 44 6.66 16.76 5.50
N GLY A 45 5.98 15.77 6.04
CA GLY A 45 5.18 15.82 7.25
C GLY A 45 5.14 14.43 7.88
N THR A 46 3.99 14.01 8.39
CA THR A 46 3.74 12.65 8.90
C THR A 46 3.20 11.75 7.79
N ALA A 47 3.68 10.51 7.69
CA ALA A 47 3.24 9.55 6.70
C ALA A 47 2.91 8.19 7.31
N LEU A 48 1.83 7.56 6.80
CA LEU A 48 1.50 6.16 7.05
C LEU A 48 1.69 5.38 5.74
N ASP A 49 2.48 4.32 5.80
CA ASP A 49 2.66 3.36 4.71
C ASP A 49 1.90 2.07 5.05
N VAL A 50 0.77 1.85 4.38
CA VAL A 50 -0.16 0.74 4.64
C VAL A 50 0.19 -0.45 3.77
N GLY A 51 0.45 -1.61 4.40
CA GLY A 51 0.99 -2.78 3.70
C GLY A 51 2.43 -2.54 3.28
N CYS A 52 3.25 -1.99 4.19
CA CYS A 52 4.60 -1.53 3.91
C CYS A 52 5.58 -2.63 3.44
N GLY A 53 5.20 -3.89 3.59
CA GLY A 53 6.02 -5.03 3.19
C GLY A 53 7.42 -4.96 3.78
N GLU A 54 8.44 -5.11 2.94
CA GLU A 54 9.85 -5.06 3.31
C GLU A 54 10.42 -3.62 3.45
N GLY A 55 9.54 -2.60 3.38
CA GLY A 55 9.81 -1.22 3.82
C GLY A 55 10.45 -0.29 2.79
N ALA A 56 10.52 -0.64 1.51
CA ALA A 56 11.20 0.18 0.51
C ALA A 56 10.58 1.59 0.40
N ASP A 57 9.26 1.71 0.36
CA ASP A 57 8.52 2.97 0.29
C ASP A 57 8.67 3.80 1.56
N ALA A 58 8.53 3.17 2.73
CA ALA A 58 8.71 3.81 4.02
C ALA A 58 10.12 4.39 4.19
N VAL A 59 11.16 3.63 3.81
CA VAL A 59 12.56 4.07 3.85
C VAL A 59 12.79 5.25 2.88
N TRP A 60 12.21 5.19 1.68
CA TRP A 60 12.33 6.28 0.71
C TRP A 60 11.69 7.57 1.23
N LEU A 61 10.49 7.50 1.81
CA LEU A 61 9.81 8.65 2.44
C LEU A 61 10.63 9.22 3.59
N ALA A 62 11.14 8.36 4.49
CA ALA A 62 11.95 8.79 5.63
C ALA A 62 13.24 9.51 5.19
N ARG A 63 13.93 9.02 4.15
CA ARG A 63 15.10 9.69 3.55
C ARG A 63 14.78 11.07 2.98
N ARG A 64 13.52 11.33 2.65
CA ARG A 64 13.03 12.64 2.17
C ARG A 64 12.52 13.54 3.30
N GLY A 65 12.71 13.14 4.55
CA GLY A 65 12.38 13.93 5.72
C GLY A 65 10.96 13.71 6.28
N TRP A 66 10.22 12.72 5.78
CA TRP A 66 8.94 12.35 6.36
C TRP A 66 9.12 11.63 7.70
N THR A 67 8.24 11.92 8.66
CA THR A 67 8.10 11.11 9.89
C THR A 67 7.16 9.94 9.57
N VAL A 68 7.73 8.75 9.39
CA VAL A 68 7.01 7.61 8.81
C VAL A 68 6.59 6.61 9.87
N THR A 69 5.36 6.11 9.72
CA THR A 69 4.86 4.89 10.34
C THR A 69 4.61 3.86 9.23
N GLY A 70 5.26 2.71 9.29
CA GLY A 70 5.02 1.58 8.39
C GLY A 70 4.18 0.51 9.10
N LEU A 71 3.19 -0.03 8.41
CA LEU A 71 2.26 -1.03 8.93
C LEU A 71 2.15 -2.20 7.97
N ASP A 72 2.32 -3.41 8.49
CA ASP A 72 2.05 -4.66 7.77
C ASP A 72 1.58 -5.74 8.74
N VAL A 73 0.76 -6.67 8.25
CA VAL A 73 0.30 -7.81 9.06
C VAL A 73 1.41 -8.84 9.30
N SER A 74 2.38 -8.92 8.37
CA SER A 74 3.49 -9.86 8.42
C SER A 74 4.61 -9.36 9.34
N ARG A 75 4.91 -10.14 10.36
CA ARG A 75 6.07 -9.91 11.22
C ARG A 75 7.37 -10.08 10.43
N VAL A 76 7.43 -11.08 9.55
CA VAL A 76 8.61 -11.35 8.71
C VAL A 76 8.93 -10.14 7.82
N ALA A 77 7.92 -9.55 7.18
CA ALA A 77 8.07 -8.35 6.37
C ALA A 77 8.59 -7.17 7.20
N VAL A 78 7.93 -6.88 8.32
CA VAL A 78 8.30 -5.77 9.21
C VAL A 78 9.71 -5.93 9.81
N ASP A 79 10.13 -7.15 10.14
CA ASP A 79 11.50 -7.37 10.65
C ASP A 79 12.55 -7.10 9.57
N ARG A 80 12.27 -7.41 8.30
CA ARG A 80 13.11 -7.00 7.15
C ARG A 80 13.09 -5.50 6.93
N ALA A 81 11.91 -4.87 7.02
CA ALA A 81 11.77 -3.43 6.90
C ALA A 81 12.59 -2.67 7.98
N ARG A 82 12.59 -3.16 9.22
CA ARG A 82 13.46 -2.62 10.29
C ARG A 82 14.94 -2.72 9.93
N ALA A 83 15.37 -3.87 9.41
CA ALA A 83 16.76 -4.05 8.98
C ALA A 83 17.12 -3.10 7.82
N ALA A 84 16.22 -2.92 6.84
CA ALA A 84 16.42 -1.99 5.75
C ALA A 84 16.51 -0.53 6.23
N ALA A 85 15.64 -0.10 7.14
CA ALA A 85 15.68 1.24 7.74
C ALA A 85 16.99 1.48 8.52
N ALA A 86 17.43 0.50 9.32
CA ALA A 86 18.70 0.59 10.04
C ALA A 86 19.89 0.72 9.08
N ALA A 87 19.93 -0.09 8.01
CA ALA A 87 20.95 -0.01 6.97
C ALA A 87 20.93 1.34 6.22
N ALA A 88 19.75 1.93 6.08
CA ALA A 88 19.55 3.25 5.47
C ALA A 88 19.85 4.42 6.39
N GLY A 89 20.04 4.18 7.71
CA GLY A 89 20.27 5.22 8.71
C GLY A 89 19.06 6.11 8.95
N VAL A 90 17.84 5.56 8.83
CA VAL A 90 16.58 6.28 9.06
C VAL A 90 15.78 5.65 10.20
N GLU A 91 15.01 6.47 10.92
CA GLU A 91 14.12 6.03 11.97
C GLU A 91 12.67 5.97 11.44
N ILE A 92 11.99 4.85 11.66
CA ILE A 92 10.60 4.61 11.24
C ILE A 92 9.88 3.88 12.36
N THR A 93 8.65 4.29 12.66
CA THR A 93 7.76 3.55 13.56
C THR A 93 7.16 2.37 12.82
N TRP A 94 7.27 1.16 13.37
CA TRP A 94 6.78 -0.06 12.74
C TRP A 94 5.67 -0.71 13.55
N LEU A 95 4.55 -1.01 12.88
CA LEU A 95 3.38 -1.69 13.42
C LEU A 95 3.21 -3.05 12.75
N VAL A 96 3.01 -4.10 13.54
CA VAL A 96 2.66 -5.45 13.04
C VAL A 96 1.19 -5.69 13.39
N GLU A 97 0.31 -5.26 12.54
CA GLU A 97 -1.14 -5.34 12.71
C GLU A 97 -1.88 -5.16 11.39
N GLY A 98 -3.15 -5.57 11.33
CA GLY A 98 -4.02 -5.35 10.18
C GLY A 98 -4.51 -3.91 10.12
N PHE A 99 -4.52 -3.32 8.91
CA PHE A 99 -5.08 -1.99 8.73
C PHE A 99 -6.58 -1.97 9.07
N GLY A 100 -7.00 -0.96 9.84
CA GLY A 100 -8.39 -0.80 10.29
C GLY A 100 -8.77 -1.66 11.51
N GLU A 101 -7.83 -2.37 12.14
CA GLU A 101 -8.08 -3.04 13.44
C GLU A 101 -8.30 -2.04 14.58
N ARG A 102 -7.66 -0.90 14.48
CA ARG A 102 -7.84 0.25 15.36
C ARG A 102 -7.69 1.56 14.60
N PRO A 103 -8.20 2.67 15.12
CA PRO A 103 -7.93 3.99 14.54
C PRO A 103 -6.43 4.30 14.54
N LEU A 104 -5.93 4.84 13.43
CA LEU A 104 -4.56 5.31 13.25
C LEU A 104 -4.57 6.75 12.76
N GLY A 105 -3.58 7.49 13.14
CA GLY A 105 -3.37 8.85 12.64
C GLY A 105 -3.98 9.96 13.51
N PRO A 106 -4.25 11.12 12.92
CA PRO A 106 -4.18 11.38 11.48
C PRO A 106 -2.75 11.64 10.96
N PHE A 107 -2.55 11.45 9.64
CA PHE A 107 -1.28 11.66 8.93
C PHE A 107 -1.45 12.65 7.77
N ASP A 108 -0.40 13.38 7.41
CA ASP A 108 -0.38 14.29 6.26
C ASP A 108 -0.40 13.53 4.94
N LEU A 109 0.16 12.33 4.92
CA LEU A 109 0.16 11.39 3.81
C LEU A 109 -0.22 9.99 4.29
N VAL A 110 -1.21 9.38 3.65
CA VAL A 110 -1.48 7.94 3.75
C VAL A 110 -1.18 7.32 2.40
N SER A 111 -0.23 6.39 2.35
CA SER A 111 0.14 5.66 1.15
C SER A 111 -0.25 4.20 1.27
N ALA A 112 -0.83 3.65 0.22
CA ALA A 112 -1.15 2.24 0.08
C ALA A 112 -0.79 1.79 -1.33
N GLN A 113 0.31 1.06 -1.46
CA GLN A 113 0.82 0.58 -2.74
C GLN A 113 0.57 -0.91 -2.87
N TYR A 114 -0.36 -1.28 -3.76
CA TYR A 114 -0.81 -2.66 -3.98
C TYR A 114 -1.28 -3.37 -2.70
N PRO A 115 -2.09 -2.70 -1.86
CA PRO A 115 -2.48 -3.23 -0.56
C PRO A 115 -3.46 -4.39 -0.72
N ALA A 116 -3.29 -5.44 0.09
CA ALA A 116 -4.27 -6.51 0.24
C ALA A 116 -5.12 -6.25 1.49
N VAL A 117 -5.84 -5.14 1.52
CA VAL A 117 -6.72 -4.79 2.64
C VAL A 117 -8.10 -5.39 2.40
N PRO A 118 -8.56 -6.36 3.23
CA PRO A 118 -9.85 -6.98 3.05
C PRO A 118 -10.99 -5.96 3.19
N LYS A 119 -12.01 -6.07 2.32
CA LYS A 119 -13.27 -5.37 2.51
C LYS A 119 -13.93 -5.90 3.78
N ARG A 120 -14.31 -4.97 4.63
CA ARG A 120 -15.19 -5.25 5.75
C ARG A 120 -16.54 -4.64 5.42
N GLY A 121 -17.63 -5.27 5.82
CA GLY A 121 -18.97 -4.74 5.58
C GLY A 121 -19.06 -3.24 5.96
N ASP A 122 -20.00 -2.52 5.37
CA ASP A 122 -20.29 -1.10 5.65
C ASP A 122 -19.15 -0.10 5.36
N ASP A 123 -18.32 -0.36 4.37
CA ASP A 123 -17.19 0.51 3.96
C ASP A 123 -16.15 0.80 5.07
N ALA A 124 -16.10 -0.01 6.13
CA ALA A 124 -15.26 0.25 7.29
C ALA A 124 -13.78 0.35 6.93
N ALA A 125 -13.29 -0.46 5.98
CA ALA A 125 -11.90 -0.44 5.55
C ALA A 125 -11.55 0.86 4.78
N VAL A 126 -12.43 1.31 3.87
CA VAL A 126 -12.23 2.57 3.13
C VAL A 126 -12.36 3.77 4.05
N ARG A 127 -13.31 3.71 5.00
CA ARG A 127 -13.46 4.74 6.04
C ARG A 127 -12.19 4.87 6.88
N ALA A 128 -11.54 3.76 7.23
CA ALA A 128 -10.29 3.79 7.97
C ALA A 128 -9.18 4.53 7.21
N PHE A 129 -9.10 4.40 5.87
CA PHE A 129 -8.20 5.22 5.05
C PHE A 129 -8.55 6.71 5.13
N ALA A 130 -9.83 7.06 5.00
CA ALA A 130 -10.27 8.45 5.07
C ALA A 130 -10.00 9.09 6.43
N ASP A 131 -10.26 8.35 7.52
CA ASP A 131 -10.07 8.84 8.89
C ASP A 131 -8.59 9.01 9.25
N ALA A 132 -7.71 8.19 8.65
CA ALA A 132 -6.27 8.26 8.87
C ALA A 132 -5.59 9.49 8.23
N VAL A 133 -6.26 10.24 7.36
CA VAL A 133 -5.69 11.43 6.71
C VAL A 133 -6.11 12.70 7.46
N THR A 134 -5.16 13.59 7.75
CA THR A 134 -5.45 14.90 8.36
C THR A 134 -6.24 15.83 7.39
N PRO A 135 -7.03 16.80 7.86
CA PRO A 135 -7.55 17.85 7.01
C PRO A 135 -6.43 18.52 6.17
N GLY A 136 -6.63 18.64 4.87
CA GLY A 136 -5.61 19.12 3.92
C GLY A 136 -4.58 18.09 3.48
N GLY A 137 -4.51 16.92 4.14
CA GLY A 137 -3.62 15.81 3.79
C GLY A 137 -4.08 15.01 2.56
N ARG A 138 -3.31 14.00 2.21
CA ARG A 138 -3.55 13.18 1.00
C ARG A 138 -3.56 11.70 1.27
N LEU A 139 -4.44 11.02 0.56
CA LEU A 139 -4.42 9.58 0.34
C LEU A 139 -3.85 9.30 -1.04
N VAL A 140 -2.82 8.46 -1.11
CA VAL A 140 -2.27 7.89 -2.36
C VAL A 140 -2.55 6.40 -2.34
N PHE A 141 -3.41 5.93 -3.24
CA PHE A 141 -3.81 4.54 -3.34
C PHE A 141 -3.52 4.03 -4.76
N VAL A 142 -2.69 3.00 -4.87
CA VAL A 142 -2.27 2.43 -6.14
C VAL A 142 -2.51 0.93 -6.13
N HIS A 143 -3.08 0.41 -7.20
CA HIS A 143 -3.26 -1.03 -7.41
C HIS A 143 -3.02 -1.37 -8.88
N HIS A 144 -2.74 -2.64 -9.16
CA HIS A 144 -2.72 -3.11 -10.54
C HIS A 144 -4.06 -2.87 -11.20
N GLU A 145 -4.04 -2.38 -12.43
CA GLU A 145 -5.24 -2.42 -13.27
C GLU A 145 -5.52 -3.87 -13.62
N LEU A 146 -6.66 -4.37 -13.16
CA LEU A 146 -7.06 -5.75 -13.36
C LEU A 146 -7.75 -5.87 -14.72
N ASP A 147 -7.36 -6.85 -15.50
CA ASP A 147 -8.02 -7.27 -16.72
C ASP A 147 -8.94 -8.47 -16.46
N GLU A 148 -9.51 -9.06 -17.51
CA GLU A 148 -10.41 -10.20 -17.40
C GLU A 148 -9.71 -11.54 -17.10
N THR A 149 -8.37 -11.53 -16.91
CA THR A 149 -7.62 -12.76 -16.59
C THR A 149 -7.82 -13.16 -15.13
N PRO A 150 -7.80 -14.47 -14.79
CA PRO A 150 -7.87 -14.88 -13.40
C PRO A 150 -6.65 -14.39 -12.60
N HIS A 151 -6.89 -13.64 -11.52
CA HIS A 151 -5.83 -13.02 -10.72
C HIS A 151 -5.40 -13.82 -9.50
N GLY A 152 -5.97 -14.99 -9.25
CA GLY A 152 -5.67 -15.79 -8.06
C GLY A 152 -6.31 -15.24 -6.76
N PHE A 153 -7.03 -14.11 -6.84
CA PHE A 153 -7.84 -13.53 -5.77
C PHE A 153 -9.12 -12.93 -6.35
N ASP A 154 -10.16 -12.76 -5.53
CA ASP A 154 -11.37 -12.05 -5.93
C ASP A 154 -11.22 -10.57 -5.54
N PRO A 155 -11.21 -9.63 -6.49
CA PRO A 155 -11.14 -8.20 -6.20
C PRO A 155 -12.31 -7.70 -5.34
N ALA A 156 -13.44 -8.42 -5.35
CA ALA A 156 -14.58 -8.08 -4.52
C ALA A 156 -14.30 -8.23 -3.01
N ASP A 157 -13.30 -9.02 -2.63
CA ASP A 157 -12.91 -9.25 -1.24
C ASP A 157 -11.98 -8.18 -0.69
N TYR A 158 -11.39 -7.34 -1.55
CA TYR A 158 -10.37 -6.35 -1.18
C TYR A 158 -10.77 -4.93 -1.55
N VAL A 159 -10.24 -3.95 -0.80
CA VAL A 159 -10.40 -2.53 -1.14
C VAL A 159 -9.64 -2.24 -2.43
N MET A 160 -10.37 -1.80 -3.44
CA MET A 160 -9.86 -1.44 -4.75
C MET A 160 -9.91 0.09 -4.96
N PRO A 161 -9.17 0.64 -5.93
CA PRO A 161 -9.17 2.07 -6.23
C PRO A 161 -10.57 2.66 -6.47
N GLU A 162 -11.47 1.89 -7.09
CA GLU A 162 -12.85 2.30 -7.37
C GLU A 162 -13.66 2.47 -6.08
N ASP A 163 -13.43 1.62 -5.08
CA ASP A 163 -14.11 1.74 -3.77
C ASP A 163 -13.67 3.03 -3.08
N VAL A 164 -12.36 3.34 -3.14
CA VAL A 164 -11.81 4.57 -2.57
C VAL A 164 -12.43 5.79 -3.23
N VAL A 165 -12.46 5.86 -4.57
CA VAL A 165 -13.04 6.98 -5.31
C VAL A 165 -14.53 7.11 -4.99
N THR A 166 -15.28 6.02 -5.00
CA THR A 166 -16.71 6.00 -4.73
C THR A 166 -17.01 6.53 -3.33
N TYR A 167 -16.29 6.04 -2.33
CA TYR A 167 -16.49 6.44 -0.94
C TYR A 167 -16.16 7.91 -0.71
N LEU A 168 -15.03 8.41 -1.26
CA LEU A 168 -14.55 9.77 -1.02
C LEU A 168 -15.35 10.83 -1.78
N THR A 169 -15.98 10.45 -2.90
CA THR A 169 -16.77 11.37 -3.73
C THR A 169 -17.94 11.93 -2.93
N GLY A 170 -18.05 13.25 -2.88
CA GLY A 170 -19.14 13.95 -2.16
C GLY A 170 -18.92 14.08 -0.65
N GLN A 171 -17.82 13.59 -0.09
CA GLN A 171 -17.51 13.66 1.34
C GLN A 171 -16.45 14.74 1.69
N GLY A 172 -16.39 15.82 0.91
CA GLY A 172 -15.44 16.91 1.15
C GLY A 172 -14.01 16.60 0.71
N TRP A 173 -13.83 15.56 -0.11
CA TRP A 173 -12.56 15.21 -0.72
C TRP A 173 -12.46 15.71 -2.15
N GLN A 174 -11.25 16.09 -2.55
CA GLN A 174 -10.90 16.40 -3.92
C GLN A 174 -10.10 15.24 -4.52
N ILE A 175 -10.63 14.59 -5.53
CA ILE A 175 -9.87 13.59 -6.31
C ILE A 175 -8.93 14.36 -7.22
N GLU A 176 -7.63 14.36 -6.90
CA GLU A 176 -6.58 15.07 -7.66
C GLU A 176 -6.10 14.21 -8.85
N THR A 177 -6.09 12.88 -8.68
CA THR A 177 -5.70 11.91 -9.71
C THR A 177 -6.61 10.70 -9.63
N ASN A 178 -7.09 10.21 -10.77
CA ASN A 178 -7.74 8.91 -10.94
C ASN A 178 -7.47 8.47 -12.38
N GLU A 179 -6.34 7.80 -12.58
CA GLU A 179 -5.88 7.45 -13.93
C GLU A 179 -5.19 6.09 -13.96
N ILE A 180 -5.11 5.53 -15.15
CA ILE A 180 -4.34 4.31 -15.43
C ILE A 180 -3.03 4.75 -16.09
N ARG A 181 -1.92 4.24 -15.59
CA ARG A 181 -0.59 4.44 -16.17
C ARG A 181 0.08 3.13 -16.51
N GLU A 182 0.89 3.16 -17.56
CA GLU A 182 1.78 2.06 -17.87
C GLU A 182 2.87 1.94 -16.83
N ARG A 183 3.18 0.71 -16.49
CA ARG A 183 4.18 0.32 -15.51
C ARG A 183 5.28 -0.47 -16.19
N HIS A 184 6.51 -0.08 -15.93
CA HIS A 184 7.68 -0.82 -16.40
C HIS A 184 8.46 -1.36 -15.19
N LEU A 185 8.30 -2.64 -14.90
CA LEU A 185 9.06 -3.36 -13.89
C LEU A 185 9.76 -4.56 -14.53
N GLU A 186 11.09 -4.56 -14.43
CA GLU A 186 11.88 -5.65 -14.98
C GLU A 186 11.96 -6.88 -14.05
N ARG A 187 11.75 -6.71 -12.74
CA ARG A 187 11.92 -7.77 -11.71
C ARG A 187 11.04 -7.55 -10.49
N GLY A 188 10.79 -8.64 -9.74
CA GLY A 188 10.02 -8.65 -8.50
C GLY A 188 8.58 -9.12 -8.66
N ALA A 189 7.89 -9.32 -7.54
CA ALA A 189 6.47 -9.65 -7.54
C ALA A 189 5.68 -8.52 -8.23
N GLY A 190 4.68 -8.87 -9.03
CA GLY A 190 3.90 -7.91 -9.81
C GLY A 190 4.52 -7.49 -11.14
N SER A 191 5.68 -8.04 -11.57
CA SER A 191 6.26 -7.76 -12.89
C SER A 191 5.38 -8.26 -14.07
N GLY A 192 4.39 -9.11 -13.80
CA GLY A 192 3.42 -9.57 -14.80
C GLY A 192 2.32 -8.54 -15.14
N HIS A 193 2.18 -7.47 -14.37
CA HIS A 193 1.20 -6.41 -14.61
C HIS A 193 1.86 -5.22 -15.28
N SER A 194 1.25 -4.75 -16.36
CA SER A 194 1.80 -3.66 -17.19
C SER A 194 1.14 -2.30 -16.93
N ARG A 195 0.07 -2.25 -16.16
CA ARG A 195 -0.68 -1.02 -15.88
C ARG A 195 -1.10 -0.95 -14.43
N ASP A 196 -1.05 0.25 -13.88
CA ASP A 196 -1.51 0.57 -12.53
C ASP A 196 -2.62 1.60 -12.59
N ARG A 197 -3.64 1.41 -11.76
CA ARG A 197 -4.63 2.45 -11.45
C ARG A 197 -4.17 3.23 -10.22
N MET A 198 -4.09 4.53 -10.38
CA MET A 198 -3.59 5.43 -9.35
C MET A 198 -4.67 6.41 -8.93
N VAL A 199 -4.89 6.51 -7.63
CA VAL A 199 -5.79 7.48 -7.01
C VAL A 199 -5.00 8.36 -6.06
N VAL A 200 -5.10 9.67 -6.24
CA VAL A 200 -4.67 10.67 -5.27
C VAL A 200 -5.89 11.48 -4.88
N ALA A 201 -6.19 11.48 -3.60
CA ALA A 201 -7.30 12.24 -3.05
C ALA A 201 -6.81 13.16 -1.92
N ARG A 202 -7.21 14.42 -1.94
CA ARG A 202 -6.92 15.41 -0.90
C ARG A 202 -8.14 15.60 -0.03
N ARG A 203 -7.95 15.50 1.29
CA ARG A 203 -9.01 15.81 2.26
C ARG A 203 -9.23 17.31 2.33
N GLY A 204 -10.48 17.77 2.34
CA GLY A 204 -10.81 19.17 2.60
C GLY A 204 -10.26 19.66 3.94
N ALA A 205 -10.03 20.97 4.05
CA ALA A 205 -9.52 21.63 5.25
C ALA A 205 -10.57 21.69 6.37
#